data_4a0f54c29a3a0969be6e9476abc363a1
#
_entry.id   4a0f54c29a3a0969be6e9476abc363a1
#
_cell.length_a   1.000
_cell.length_b   1.000
_cell.length_c   1.000
_cell.angle_alpha   90.00
_cell.angle_beta   90.00
_cell.angle_gamma   90.00
#
_symmetry.space_group_name_H-M   'P 1'
#
loop_
_entity.id
_entity.type
_entity.pdbx_description
1 polymer ?
#
loop_
_entity_poly.entity_id
_entity_poly.type
_entity_poly.pdbx_seq_one_letter_code
_entity_poly.pdbx_strand_id
1 'polypeptide(L)'
;MAEAKTSSVKSMVLPPLVLALICAVCCAFLALANMVTKDKIAAAEADAIQTSLKQLPDAGTFEEVTDFQPENTEKASATGLYLDENGQYAVLVTADGYNKGGLQVVIGVDKGGAVTGVSFVTVSETPGLGTKVQSDPELLVDHLVGLSDSDAVDGVDNITGATYSSKGMKAAVNCALATVHANQEVTGA
;
A
#
# COMPACT_ATOMS: atom_id res chain seq x y z
N MET A 1 0.65 43.30 49.71
CA MET A 1 1.62 42.66 48.76
C MET A 1 1.33 41.21 48.42
N ALA A 2 0.34 40.54 48.99
CA ALA A 2 0.00 39.12 48.70
C ALA A 2 -0.94 38.92 47.47
N GLU A 3 -1.80 39.88 47.18
CA GLU A 3 -2.78 39.74 46.06
C GLU A 3 -2.16 39.86 44.65
N ALA A 4 -1.10 40.64 44.46
CA ALA A 4 -0.45 40.80 43.17
C ALA A 4 0.30 39.54 42.72
N LYS A 5 0.79 38.73 43.67
CA LYS A 5 1.54 37.47 43.37
C LYS A 5 0.62 36.34 42.97
N THR A 6 -0.59 36.25 43.51
CA THR A 6 -1.60 35.24 43.17
C THR A 6 -2.25 35.50 41.81
N SER A 7 -2.42 36.77 41.43
CA SER A 7 -2.93 37.16 40.10
C SER A 7 -1.94 36.81 39.00
N SER A 8 -0.65 37.00 39.21
CA SER A 8 0.41 36.68 38.24
C SER A 8 0.56 35.18 38.00
N VAL A 9 0.44 34.34 39.03
CA VAL A 9 0.50 32.88 38.91
C VAL A 9 -0.72 32.32 38.16
N LYS A 10 -1.95 32.83 38.43
CA LYS A 10 -3.16 32.47 37.73
C LYS A 10 -3.09 32.83 36.25
N SER A 11 -2.60 34.00 35.89
CA SER A 11 -2.48 34.40 34.48
C SER A 11 -1.40 33.60 33.70
N MET A 12 -0.42 33.06 34.42
CA MET A 12 0.64 32.23 33.80
C MET A 12 0.25 30.78 33.67
N VAL A 13 -0.57 30.22 34.57
CA VAL A 13 -0.96 28.79 34.57
C VAL A 13 -2.25 28.55 33.80
N LEU A 14 -3.17 29.52 33.79
CA LEU A 14 -4.47 29.35 33.15
C LEU A 14 -4.41 29.08 31.63
N PRO A 15 -3.60 29.82 30.83
CA PRO A 15 -3.52 29.58 29.38
C PRO A 15 -3.05 28.16 29.00
N PRO A 16 -1.93 27.63 29.58
CA PRO A 16 -1.50 26.28 29.26
C PRO A 16 -2.49 25.21 29.74
N LEU A 17 -3.19 25.43 30.85
CA LEU A 17 -4.20 24.49 31.35
C LEU A 17 -5.44 24.45 30.43
N VAL A 18 -5.90 25.59 29.94
CA VAL A 18 -6.99 25.66 28.96
C VAL A 18 -6.59 24.98 27.65
N LEU A 19 -5.35 25.23 27.18
CA LEU A 19 -4.84 24.58 25.98
C LEU A 19 -4.78 23.06 26.16
N ALA A 20 -4.26 22.58 27.28
CA ALA A 20 -4.19 21.15 27.59
C ALA A 20 -5.60 20.52 27.63
N LEU A 21 -6.59 21.21 28.20
CA LEU A 21 -7.97 20.74 28.22
C LEU A 21 -8.55 20.63 26.80
N ILE A 22 -8.35 21.64 25.97
CA ILE A 22 -8.82 21.63 24.58
C ILE A 22 -8.16 20.46 23.82
N CYS A 23 -6.84 20.29 23.94
CA CYS A 23 -6.13 19.17 23.32
C CYS A 23 -6.67 17.81 23.79
N ALA A 24 -6.92 17.65 25.09
CA ALA A 24 -7.46 16.40 25.64
C ALA A 24 -8.85 16.11 25.07
N VAL A 25 -9.71 17.11 24.97
CA VAL A 25 -11.05 16.97 24.38
C VAL A 25 -10.95 16.58 22.89
N CYS A 26 -10.10 17.28 22.12
CA CYS A 26 -9.89 16.95 20.70
C CYS A 26 -9.35 15.51 20.52
N CYS A 27 -8.37 15.10 21.33
CA CYS A 27 -7.84 13.74 21.28
C CYS A 27 -8.90 12.70 21.63
N ALA A 28 -9.77 12.97 22.61
CA ALA A 28 -10.87 12.08 22.96
C ALA A 28 -11.86 11.93 21.81
N PHE A 29 -12.25 13.02 21.14
CA PHE A 29 -13.12 12.96 19.97
C PHE A 29 -12.48 12.21 18.80
N LEU A 30 -11.21 12.41 18.53
CA LEU A 30 -10.48 11.68 17.48
C LEU A 30 -10.41 10.18 17.81
N ALA A 31 -10.14 9.82 19.06
CA ALA A 31 -10.12 8.42 19.50
C ALA A 31 -11.48 7.74 19.34
N LEU A 32 -12.57 8.42 19.73
CA LEU A 32 -13.92 7.93 19.56
C LEU A 32 -14.30 7.76 18.08
N ALA A 33 -13.97 8.75 17.25
CA ALA A 33 -14.19 8.66 15.80
C ALA A 33 -13.44 7.46 15.20
N ASN A 34 -12.16 7.28 15.57
CA ASN A 34 -11.35 6.15 15.09
C ASN A 34 -11.94 4.80 15.53
N MET A 35 -12.43 4.67 16.77
CA MET A 35 -13.09 3.43 17.22
C MET A 35 -14.32 3.07 16.39
N VAL A 36 -15.13 4.06 15.99
CA VAL A 36 -16.34 3.83 15.20
C VAL A 36 -16.04 3.54 13.73
N THR A 37 -14.96 4.12 13.19
CA THR A 37 -14.63 4.02 11.76
C THR A 37 -13.69 2.85 11.44
N LYS A 38 -12.91 2.37 12.40
CA LYS A 38 -11.89 1.33 12.19
C LYS A 38 -12.44 0.07 11.50
N ASP A 39 -13.56 -0.45 11.99
CA ASP A 39 -14.15 -1.69 11.45
C ASP A 39 -14.70 -1.48 10.02
N LYS A 40 -15.23 -0.29 9.75
CA LYS A 40 -15.72 0.07 8.39
C LYS A 40 -14.56 0.25 7.42
N ILE A 41 -13.45 0.82 7.87
CA ILE A 41 -12.25 0.98 7.05
C ILE A 41 -11.67 -0.39 6.72
N ALA A 42 -11.52 -1.29 7.71
CA ALA A 42 -11.02 -2.64 7.49
C ALA A 42 -11.92 -3.44 6.53
N ALA A 43 -13.25 -3.33 6.65
CA ALA A 43 -14.17 -3.98 5.73
C ALA A 43 -14.05 -3.43 4.30
N ALA A 44 -13.96 -2.11 4.14
CA ALA A 44 -13.80 -1.47 2.84
C ALA A 44 -12.45 -1.82 2.18
N GLU A 45 -11.39 -1.94 2.97
CA GLU A 45 -10.07 -2.38 2.49
C GLU A 45 -10.10 -3.84 2.03
N ALA A 46 -10.74 -4.74 2.80
CA ALA A 46 -10.94 -6.13 2.41
C ALA A 46 -11.74 -6.26 1.11
N ASP A 47 -12.83 -5.49 0.97
CA ASP A 47 -13.63 -5.47 -0.25
C ASP A 47 -12.85 -4.93 -1.46
N ALA A 48 -12.01 -3.92 -1.26
CA ALA A 48 -11.15 -3.36 -2.31
C ALA A 48 -10.10 -4.39 -2.77
N ILE A 49 -9.48 -5.12 -1.84
CA ILE A 49 -8.53 -6.20 -2.17
C ILE A 49 -9.23 -7.30 -2.96
N GLN A 50 -10.40 -7.77 -2.51
CA GLN A 50 -11.18 -8.79 -3.22
C GLN A 50 -11.59 -8.34 -4.63
N THR A 51 -11.92 -7.06 -4.79
CA THR A 51 -12.25 -6.48 -6.09
C THR A 51 -11.02 -6.44 -6.99
N SER A 52 -9.87 -6.07 -6.44
CA SER A 52 -8.60 -6.02 -7.19
C SER A 52 -8.13 -7.40 -7.61
N LEU A 53 -8.30 -8.44 -6.78
CA LEU A 53 -8.00 -9.82 -7.13
C LEU A 53 -8.82 -10.29 -8.34
N LYS A 54 -10.11 -9.94 -8.40
CA LYS A 54 -11.01 -10.29 -9.52
C LYS A 54 -10.70 -9.55 -10.81
N GLN A 55 -9.95 -8.46 -10.76
CA GLN A 55 -9.54 -7.67 -11.94
C GLN A 55 -8.28 -8.23 -12.62
N LEU A 56 -7.58 -9.16 -11.97
CA LEU A 56 -6.43 -9.80 -12.60
C LEU A 56 -6.86 -10.66 -13.80
N PRO A 57 -6.05 -10.74 -14.88
CA PRO A 57 -6.31 -11.62 -15.99
C PRO A 57 -6.37 -13.09 -15.55
N ASP A 58 -7.31 -13.84 -16.10
CA ASP A 58 -7.51 -15.27 -15.82
C ASP A 58 -7.72 -15.61 -14.32
N ALA A 59 -8.20 -14.63 -13.54
CA ALA A 59 -8.42 -14.76 -12.11
C ALA A 59 -9.44 -15.85 -11.77
N GLY A 60 -8.99 -16.87 -11.04
CA GLY A 60 -9.83 -17.87 -10.40
C GLY A 60 -10.32 -17.43 -9.03
N THR A 61 -10.57 -18.40 -8.16
CA THR A 61 -10.87 -18.14 -6.75
C THR A 61 -9.55 -18.10 -5.98
N PHE A 62 -9.17 -16.94 -5.49
CA PHE A 62 -7.95 -16.77 -4.71
C PHE A 62 -8.18 -17.12 -3.24
N GLU A 63 -7.29 -17.95 -2.68
CA GLU A 63 -7.20 -18.26 -1.25
C GLU A 63 -5.96 -17.60 -0.65
N GLU A 64 -6.09 -17.05 0.56
CA GLU A 64 -4.98 -16.40 1.25
C GLU A 64 -4.00 -17.45 1.80
N VAL A 65 -2.72 -17.27 1.50
CA VAL A 65 -1.62 -18.08 2.04
C VAL A 65 -1.18 -17.45 3.36
N THR A 66 -1.49 -18.08 4.50
CA THR A 66 -1.24 -17.52 5.83
C THR A 66 0.22 -17.57 6.27
N ASP A 67 0.98 -18.57 5.80
CA ASP A 67 2.39 -18.78 6.16
C ASP A 67 3.29 -18.55 4.94
N PHE A 68 3.37 -17.29 4.47
CA PHE A 68 4.28 -16.92 3.40
C PHE A 68 5.49 -16.13 3.91
N GLN A 69 6.59 -16.18 3.18
CA GLN A 69 7.79 -15.40 3.46
C GLN A 69 7.78 -14.14 2.57
N PRO A 70 7.55 -12.95 3.14
CA PRO A 70 7.56 -11.71 2.36
C PRO A 70 9.00 -11.30 2.03
N GLU A 71 9.29 -11.10 0.76
CA GLU A 71 10.56 -10.52 0.29
C GLU A 71 10.40 -9.01 0.12
N ASN A 72 10.75 -8.27 1.17
CA ASN A 72 10.60 -6.82 1.20
C ASN A 72 11.82 -6.13 0.58
N THR A 73 11.57 -5.04 -0.13
CA THR A 73 12.61 -4.13 -0.64
C THR A 73 12.62 -2.83 0.19
N GLU A 74 13.59 -1.93 -0.07
CA GLU A 74 13.61 -0.62 0.61
C GLU A 74 12.35 0.22 0.37
N LYS A 75 11.63 -0.01 -0.74
CA LYS A 75 10.50 0.80 -1.20
C LYS A 75 9.20 0.04 -1.33
N ALA A 76 9.19 -1.25 -1.14
CA ALA A 76 8.00 -2.08 -1.28
C ALA A 76 8.00 -3.21 -0.26
N SER A 77 6.81 -3.52 0.26
CA SER A 77 6.56 -4.59 1.22
C SER A 77 5.40 -5.45 0.76
N ALA A 78 5.60 -6.76 0.68
CA ALA A 78 4.53 -7.72 0.47
C ALA A 78 3.73 -7.88 1.78
N THR A 79 2.43 -7.61 1.72
CA THR A 79 1.53 -7.63 2.87
C THR A 79 0.50 -8.77 2.81
N GLY A 80 0.37 -9.45 1.67
CA GLY A 80 -0.47 -10.63 1.49
C GLY A 80 -0.04 -11.43 0.27
N LEU A 81 -0.18 -12.75 0.35
CA LEU A 81 0.01 -13.69 -0.75
C LEU A 81 -1.26 -14.50 -0.92
N TYR A 82 -1.72 -14.59 -2.14
CA TYR A 82 -2.91 -15.35 -2.52
C TYR A 82 -2.55 -16.32 -3.64
N LEU A 83 -3.17 -17.48 -3.64
CA LEU A 83 -3.00 -18.52 -4.66
C LEU A 83 -4.37 -18.91 -5.20
N ASP A 84 -4.51 -19.02 -6.51
CA ASP A 84 -5.74 -19.51 -7.14
C ASP A 84 -5.69 -21.00 -7.43
N GLU A 85 -6.83 -21.57 -7.82
CA GLU A 85 -6.98 -22.98 -8.20
C GLU A 85 -6.15 -23.38 -9.43
N ASN A 86 -5.77 -22.40 -10.27
CA ASN A 86 -4.97 -22.61 -11.47
C ASN A 86 -3.45 -22.52 -11.17
N GLY A 87 -3.09 -22.11 -9.95
CA GLY A 87 -1.72 -21.89 -9.47
C GLY A 87 -1.15 -20.54 -9.91
N GLN A 88 -2.02 -19.57 -10.18
CA GLN A 88 -1.64 -18.17 -10.30
C GLN A 88 -1.48 -17.58 -8.91
N TYR A 89 -0.40 -16.86 -8.69
CA TYR A 89 -0.16 -16.10 -7.47
C TYR A 89 -0.69 -14.68 -7.64
N ALA A 90 -1.17 -14.11 -6.54
CA ALA A 90 -1.48 -12.70 -6.45
C ALA A 90 -0.84 -12.14 -5.16
N VAL A 91 0.04 -11.18 -5.30
CA VAL A 91 0.76 -10.57 -4.17
C VAL A 91 0.22 -9.19 -3.91
N LEU A 92 -0.27 -8.96 -2.69
CA LEU A 92 -0.64 -7.63 -2.23
C LEU A 92 0.62 -6.92 -1.76
N VAL A 93 0.96 -5.82 -2.41
CA VAL A 93 2.17 -5.05 -2.14
C VAL A 93 1.81 -3.61 -1.83
N THR A 94 2.43 -3.08 -0.77
CA THR A 94 2.45 -1.65 -0.48
C THR A 94 3.81 -1.08 -0.86
N ALA A 95 3.83 -0.05 -1.72
CA ALA A 95 5.06 0.54 -2.22
C ALA A 95 5.10 2.06 -2.03
N ASP A 96 6.33 2.56 -1.86
CA ASP A 96 6.64 3.97 -1.75
C ASP A 96 6.81 4.59 -3.14
N GLY A 97 5.84 5.41 -3.53
CA GLY A 97 5.97 6.28 -4.69
C GLY A 97 6.58 7.63 -4.31
N TYR A 98 5.90 8.72 -4.67
CA TYR A 98 6.20 10.05 -4.13
C TYR A 98 5.77 10.11 -2.65
N ASN A 99 4.61 9.57 -2.31
CA ASN A 99 4.16 9.39 -0.94
C ASN A 99 4.59 8.02 -0.42
N LYS A 100 4.97 7.96 0.86
CA LYS A 100 5.26 6.69 1.54
C LYS A 100 4.00 5.84 1.62
N GLY A 101 4.10 4.58 1.16
CA GLY A 101 2.94 3.69 1.08
C GLY A 101 1.83 4.20 0.15
N GLY A 102 2.17 5.11 -0.78
CA GLY A 102 1.20 5.75 -1.68
C GLY A 102 0.62 4.82 -2.74
N LEU A 103 1.22 3.66 -2.96
CA LEU A 103 0.80 2.65 -3.92
C LEU A 103 0.48 1.35 -3.18
N GLN A 104 -0.78 0.95 -3.16
CA GLN A 104 -1.20 -0.38 -2.72
C GLN A 104 -1.77 -1.11 -3.93
N VAL A 105 -1.11 -2.19 -4.33
CA VAL A 105 -1.39 -2.90 -5.58
C VAL A 105 -1.42 -4.40 -5.37
N VAL A 106 -2.22 -5.09 -6.18
CA VAL A 106 -2.19 -6.54 -6.31
C VAL A 106 -1.49 -6.88 -7.62
N ILE A 107 -0.45 -7.68 -7.55
CA ILE A 107 0.33 -8.11 -8.71
C ILE A 107 0.11 -9.59 -8.92
N GLY A 108 -0.46 -9.93 -10.08
CA GLY A 108 -0.62 -11.30 -10.51
C GLY A 108 0.68 -11.85 -11.09
N VAL A 109 1.04 -13.07 -10.71
CA VAL A 109 2.24 -13.77 -11.20
C VAL A 109 1.84 -15.20 -11.55
N ASP A 110 2.21 -15.67 -12.72
CA ASP A 110 1.92 -17.04 -13.14
C ASP A 110 2.87 -18.08 -12.49
N LYS A 111 2.62 -19.37 -12.76
CA LYS A 111 3.50 -20.48 -12.31
C LYS A 111 4.93 -20.37 -12.83
N GLY A 112 5.12 -19.72 -13.95
CA GLY A 112 6.44 -19.51 -14.58
C GLY A 112 7.21 -18.34 -13.94
N GLY A 113 6.57 -17.60 -13.02
CA GLY A 113 7.16 -16.42 -12.40
C GLY A 113 7.01 -15.15 -13.23
N ALA A 114 6.16 -15.13 -14.26
CA ALA A 114 5.93 -13.94 -15.07
C ALA A 114 4.73 -13.14 -14.55
N VAL A 115 4.82 -11.81 -14.60
CA VAL A 115 3.72 -10.90 -14.24
C VAL A 115 2.56 -11.08 -15.22
N THR A 116 1.38 -11.43 -14.71
CA THR A 116 0.15 -11.58 -15.51
C THR A 116 -0.64 -10.28 -15.60
N GLY A 117 -0.56 -9.45 -14.56
CA GLY A 117 -1.28 -8.19 -14.51
C GLY A 117 -1.07 -7.46 -13.19
N VAL A 118 -1.52 -6.22 -13.15
CA VAL A 118 -1.49 -5.36 -11.97
C VAL A 118 -2.87 -4.76 -11.75
N SER A 119 -3.37 -4.84 -10.52
CA SER A 119 -4.60 -4.20 -10.10
C SER A 119 -4.34 -3.27 -8.92
N PHE A 120 -4.99 -2.11 -8.91
CA PHE A 120 -4.77 -1.08 -7.90
C PHE A 120 -5.84 -1.17 -6.81
N VAL A 121 -5.42 -1.34 -5.57
CA VAL A 121 -6.28 -1.27 -4.37
C VAL A 121 -6.47 0.18 -3.95
N THR A 122 -5.35 0.89 -3.78
CA THR A 122 -5.34 2.31 -3.40
C THR A 122 -4.15 3.02 -4.03
N VAL A 123 -4.40 4.22 -4.56
CA VAL A 123 -3.35 5.12 -5.06
C VAL A 123 -3.49 6.48 -4.38
N SER A 124 -2.57 6.78 -3.47
CA SER A 124 -2.49 8.03 -2.71
C SER A 124 -1.34 8.91 -3.22
N GLU A 125 -1.24 9.03 -4.54
CA GLU A 125 -0.23 9.79 -5.24
C GLU A 125 -0.75 11.16 -5.69
N THR A 126 0.15 12.04 -6.15
CA THR A 126 -0.23 13.36 -6.64
C THR A 126 -1.13 13.25 -7.88
N PRO A 127 -2.36 13.81 -7.85
CA PRO A 127 -3.28 13.77 -8.99
C PRO A 127 -2.67 14.35 -10.27
N GLY A 128 -2.85 13.64 -11.39
CA GLY A 128 -2.36 14.05 -12.71
C GLY A 128 -0.85 13.90 -12.91
N LEU A 129 -0.11 13.48 -11.89
CA LEU A 129 1.32 13.14 -11.98
C LEU A 129 1.55 11.69 -11.54
N GLY A 130 1.60 11.41 -10.26
CA GLY A 130 1.84 10.07 -9.74
C GLY A 130 0.68 9.10 -10.01
N THR A 131 -0.55 9.60 -10.08
CA THR A 131 -1.73 8.79 -10.46
C THR A 131 -1.70 8.28 -11.90
N LYS A 132 -0.78 8.77 -12.76
CA LYS A 132 -0.60 8.27 -14.12
C LYS A 132 -0.19 6.80 -14.18
N VAL A 133 0.43 6.26 -13.14
CA VAL A 133 0.73 4.83 -13.07
C VAL A 133 -0.52 3.96 -13.11
N GLN A 134 -1.67 4.53 -12.71
CA GLN A 134 -2.97 3.85 -12.75
C GLN A 134 -3.83 4.32 -13.93
N SER A 135 -3.87 5.64 -14.22
CA SER A 135 -4.78 6.21 -15.23
C SER A 135 -4.31 5.95 -16.67
N ASP A 136 -3.01 5.78 -16.87
CA ASP A 136 -2.38 5.63 -18.19
C ASP A 136 -1.48 4.38 -18.19
N PRO A 137 -2.04 3.15 -18.08
CA PRO A 137 -1.28 1.91 -17.89
C PRO A 137 -0.31 1.63 -19.03
N GLU A 138 -0.61 2.08 -20.26
CA GLU A 138 0.24 1.97 -21.44
C GLU A 138 1.59 2.68 -21.30
N LEU A 139 1.72 3.60 -20.35
CA LEU A 139 2.97 4.31 -20.13
C LEU A 139 3.97 3.54 -19.26
N LEU A 140 3.50 2.57 -18.47
CA LEU A 140 4.36 1.78 -17.57
C LEU A 140 3.82 0.37 -17.31
N VAL A 141 2.58 0.23 -16.83
CA VAL A 141 2.06 -1.03 -16.29
C VAL A 141 2.01 -2.12 -17.35
N ASP A 142 1.56 -1.78 -18.56
CA ASP A 142 1.47 -2.74 -19.68
C ASP A 142 2.84 -3.27 -20.10
N HIS A 143 3.91 -2.48 -19.89
CA HIS A 143 5.29 -2.90 -20.15
C HIS A 143 5.88 -3.81 -19.07
N LEU A 144 5.25 -3.87 -17.90
CA LEU A 144 5.66 -4.77 -16.81
C LEU A 144 5.03 -6.15 -16.93
N VAL A 145 3.91 -6.27 -17.65
CA VAL A 145 3.25 -7.56 -17.90
C VAL A 145 4.12 -8.46 -18.76
N GLY A 146 4.21 -9.73 -18.38
CA GLY A 146 5.05 -10.74 -19.05
C GLY A 146 6.50 -10.76 -18.60
N LEU A 147 6.95 -9.79 -17.77
CA LEU A 147 8.30 -9.81 -17.22
C LEU A 147 8.38 -10.75 -16.02
N SER A 148 9.52 -11.44 -15.90
CA SER A 148 9.81 -12.39 -14.81
C SER A 148 11.13 -12.12 -14.11
N ASP A 149 11.87 -11.10 -14.56
CA ASP A 149 13.21 -10.77 -14.08
C ASP A 149 13.28 -9.32 -13.62
N SER A 150 13.93 -9.09 -12.49
CA SER A 150 14.06 -7.76 -11.87
C SER A 150 14.86 -6.78 -12.73
N ASP A 151 15.89 -7.26 -13.45
CA ASP A 151 16.66 -6.38 -14.34
C ASP A 151 15.82 -5.89 -15.51
N ALA A 152 14.94 -6.76 -16.04
CA ALA A 152 13.99 -6.38 -17.09
C ALA A 152 12.95 -5.37 -16.57
N VAL A 153 12.41 -5.56 -15.36
CA VAL A 153 11.48 -4.63 -14.70
C VAL A 153 12.15 -3.26 -14.49
N ASP A 154 13.38 -3.24 -14.00
CA ASP A 154 14.13 -2.00 -13.77
C ASP A 154 14.50 -1.29 -15.08
N GLY A 155 14.64 -2.03 -16.16
CA GLY A 155 14.92 -1.52 -17.50
C GLY A 155 13.74 -0.78 -18.16
N VAL A 156 12.50 -0.95 -17.67
CA VAL A 156 11.33 -0.24 -18.20
C VAL A 156 11.44 1.26 -17.95
N ASP A 157 11.09 2.08 -18.93
CA ASP A 157 11.15 3.53 -18.83
C ASP A 157 10.19 4.08 -17.76
N ASN A 158 10.61 5.13 -17.07
CA ASN A 158 9.76 5.81 -16.11
C ASN A 158 8.84 6.82 -16.80
N ILE A 159 7.63 6.98 -16.31
CA ILE A 159 6.69 8.02 -16.78
C ILE A 159 7.30 9.41 -16.53
N THR A 160 7.38 10.22 -17.58
CA THR A 160 7.87 11.60 -17.49
C THR A 160 7.02 12.41 -16.50
N GLY A 161 7.67 12.99 -15.50
CA GLY A 161 7.03 13.76 -14.42
C GLY A 161 6.49 12.90 -13.27
N ALA A 162 6.54 11.56 -13.36
CA ALA A 162 6.10 10.62 -12.32
C ALA A 162 7.19 9.60 -11.94
N THR A 163 8.45 10.00 -11.98
CA THR A 163 9.61 9.11 -11.79
C THR A 163 9.58 8.37 -10.44
N TYR A 164 9.15 9.03 -9.37
CA TYR A 164 9.07 8.40 -8.05
C TYR A 164 8.00 7.33 -8.00
N SER A 165 6.81 7.62 -8.50
CA SER A 165 5.69 6.66 -8.57
C SER A 165 6.00 5.50 -9.51
N SER A 166 6.70 5.76 -10.64
CA SER A 166 7.17 4.71 -11.56
C SER A 166 8.19 3.78 -10.87
N LYS A 167 9.15 4.34 -10.13
CA LYS A 167 10.10 3.54 -9.34
C LYS A 167 9.43 2.75 -8.23
N GLY A 168 8.41 3.33 -7.58
CA GLY A 168 7.60 2.63 -6.59
C GLY A 168 6.85 1.44 -7.20
N MET A 169 6.26 1.63 -8.38
CA MET A 169 5.59 0.54 -9.10
C MET A 169 6.55 -0.58 -9.50
N LYS A 170 7.73 -0.25 -10.03
CA LYS A 170 8.76 -1.24 -10.35
C LYS A 170 9.25 -1.98 -9.11
N ALA A 171 9.45 -1.27 -8.01
CA ALA A 171 9.80 -1.89 -6.73
C ALA A 171 8.70 -2.83 -6.21
N ALA A 172 7.43 -2.47 -6.42
CA ALA A 172 6.30 -3.34 -6.09
C ALA A 172 6.33 -4.65 -6.90
N VAL A 173 6.58 -4.55 -8.21
CA VAL A 173 6.66 -5.73 -9.09
C VAL A 173 7.85 -6.62 -8.69
N ASN A 174 9.03 -6.03 -8.46
CA ASN A 174 10.21 -6.78 -8.01
C ASN A 174 9.97 -7.47 -6.65
N CYS A 175 9.31 -6.79 -5.72
CA CYS A 175 8.92 -7.36 -4.42
C CYS A 175 7.95 -8.55 -4.61
N ALA A 176 6.97 -8.44 -5.51
CA ALA A 176 6.03 -9.52 -5.80
C ALA A 176 6.72 -10.73 -6.43
N LEU A 177 7.57 -10.52 -7.45
CA LEU A 177 8.34 -11.59 -8.10
C LEU A 177 9.25 -12.33 -7.10
N ALA A 178 9.99 -11.58 -6.26
CA ALA A 178 10.84 -12.16 -5.24
C ALA A 178 10.03 -12.95 -4.20
N THR A 179 8.88 -12.41 -3.75
CA THR A 179 8.00 -13.09 -2.80
C THR A 179 7.44 -14.38 -3.38
N VAL A 180 6.99 -14.40 -4.63
CA VAL A 180 6.52 -15.62 -5.29
C VAL A 180 7.64 -16.64 -5.40
N HIS A 181 8.83 -16.22 -5.83
CA HIS A 181 10.00 -17.09 -5.96
C HIS A 181 10.38 -17.77 -4.64
N ALA A 182 10.38 -17.01 -3.54
CA ALA A 182 10.68 -17.53 -2.20
C ALA A 182 9.62 -18.51 -1.68
N ASN A 183 8.38 -18.44 -2.20
CA ASN A 183 7.27 -19.24 -1.70
C ASN A 183 6.82 -20.37 -2.66
N GLN A 184 7.36 -20.48 -3.86
CA GLN A 184 7.03 -21.56 -4.80
C GLN A 184 7.31 -22.95 -4.22
N GLU A 185 8.40 -23.13 -3.47
CA GLU A 185 8.73 -24.42 -2.84
C GLU A 185 7.76 -24.76 -1.69
N VAL A 186 7.21 -23.76 -1.01
CA VAL A 186 6.32 -23.93 0.14
C VAL A 186 4.90 -24.26 -0.31
N THR A 187 4.45 -23.71 -1.41
CA THR A 187 3.09 -23.90 -1.94
C THR A 187 2.95 -25.14 -2.83
N GLY A 188 4.05 -25.77 -3.25
CA GLY A 188 4.04 -27.02 -4.01
C GLY A 188 3.45 -26.89 -5.42
N ALA A 189 3.43 -25.69 -5.98
CA ALA A 189 2.85 -25.36 -7.30
C ALA A 189 3.91 -25.35 -8.40
#